data_a0dc29cf420d70e99745f471197809c9
#
_entry.id   a0dc29cf420d70e99745f471197809c9
#
_cell.length_a   1.000
_cell.length_b   1.000
_cell.length_c   1.000
_cell.angle_alpha   90.00
_cell.angle_beta   90.00
_cell.angle_gamma   90.00
#
_symmetry.space_group_name_H-M   'P 1'
#
loop_
_entity.id
_entity.type
_entity.pdbx_description
1 polymer ?
#
loop_
_entity_poly.entity_id
_entity_poly.type
_entity_poly.pdbx_seq_one_letter_code
_entity_poly.pdbx_strand_id
1 'polypeptide(L)'
;MTLWSAEHAALATGGQAVGDWAVTGVSIDTRTLQTGDLFVALKAARDGHDFVANALAAGAGAALVSRVPDGVDDTAPLLIVPDVQAALEDLGR
;
A
#
# COMPACT_ATOMS: atom_id res chain seq x y z
N MET A 1 -12.40 5.80 11.49
CA MET A 1 -12.95 6.21 10.19
C MET A 1 -12.07 5.69 9.07
N THR A 2 -12.65 5.02 8.08
CA THR A 2 -11.90 4.44 6.97
C THR A 2 -11.66 5.50 5.89
N LEU A 3 -10.40 5.70 5.49
CA LEU A 3 -10.07 6.56 4.37
C LEU A 3 -10.34 5.86 3.04
N TRP A 4 -9.85 4.62 2.91
CA TRP A 4 -10.04 3.79 1.73
C TRP A 4 -10.28 2.34 2.13
N SER A 5 -11.28 1.70 1.52
CA SER A 5 -11.40 0.23 1.55
C SER A 5 -10.65 -0.36 0.36
N ALA A 6 -10.38 -1.67 0.41
CA ALA A 6 -9.73 -2.38 -0.69
C ALA A 6 -10.47 -2.19 -2.01
N GLU A 7 -11.79 -2.33 -1.98
CA GLU A 7 -12.64 -2.19 -3.16
C GLU A 7 -12.58 -0.78 -3.75
N HIS A 8 -12.73 0.24 -2.90
CA HIS A 8 -12.71 1.63 -3.36
C HIS A 8 -11.34 2.04 -3.89
N ALA A 9 -10.26 1.59 -3.24
CA ALA A 9 -8.90 1.88 -3.68
C ALA A 9 -8.62 1.23 -5.04
N ALA A 10 -9.06 -0.01 -5.24
CA ALA A 10 -8.89 -0.70 -6.51
C ALA A 10 -9.65 0.01 -7.63
N LEU A 11 -10.88 0.46 -7.37
CA LEU A 11 -11.66 1.19 -8.36
C LEU A 11 -11.02 2.54 -8.71
N ALA A 12 -10.51 3.27 -7.71
CA ALA A 12 -9.91 4.59 -7.93
C ALA A 12 -8.62 4.52 -8.73
N THR A 13 -7.86 3.44 -8.60
CA THR A 13 -6.52 3.31 -9.21
C THR A 13 -6.51 2.38 -10.43
N GLY A 14 -7.56 1.62 -10.64
CA GLY A 14 -7.58 0.56 -11.65
C GLY A 14 -6.70 -0.63 -11.27
N GLY A 15 -6.27 -0.71 -10.02
CA GLY A 15 -5.41 -1.77 -9.52
C GLY A 15 -6.16 -3.02 -9.08
N GLN A 16 -5.41 -3.97 -8.55
CA GLN A 16 -5.93 -5.23 -8.02
C GLN A 16 -5.72 -5.25 -6.51
N ALA A 17 -6.81 -5.30 -5.74
CA ALA A 17 -6.74 -5.46 -4.30
C ALA A 17 -6.60 -6.94 -3.95
N VAL A 18 -5.67 -7.25 -3.06
CA VAL A 18 -5.48 -8.58 -2.49
C VAL A 18 -5.90 -8.53 -1.02
N GLY A 19 -6.79 -9.40 -0.64
CA GLY A 19 -7.34 -9.41 0.72
C GLY A 19 -8.45 -8.39 0.92
N ASP A 20 -9.07 -8.45 2.08
CA ASP A 20 -10.15 -7.53 2.47
C ASP A 20 -9.60 -6.61 3.56
N TRP A 21 -9.29 -5.38 3.19
CA TRP A 21 -8.63 -4.43 4.08
C TRP A 21 -9.24 -3.04 3.96
N ALA A 22 -8.97 -2.25 4.97
CA ALA A 22 -9.30 -0.82 4.98
C ALA A 22 -8.14 -0.06 5.61
N VAL A 23 -7.91 1.16 5.16
CA VAL A 23 -6.84 2.00 5.66
C VAL A 23 -7.40 3.34 6.13
N THR A 24 -6.76 3.93 7.13
CA THR A 24 -7.19 5.19 7.74
C THR A 24 -6.24 6.35 7.46
N GLY A 25 -5.10 6.08 6.85
CA GLY A 25 -4.11 7.08 6.49
C GLY A 25 -3.17 6.56 5.44
N VAL A 26 -2.17 7.35 5.09
CA VAL A 26 -1.16 7.02 4.08
C VAL A 26 0.21 7.36 4.63
N SER A 27 1.20 6.48 4.42
CA SER A 27 2.59 6.73 4.79
C SER A 27 3.53 6.22 3.70
N ILE A 28 4.59 6.97 3.43
CA ILE A 28 5.65 6.57 2.51
C ILE A 28 6.92 6.16 3.26
N ASP A 29 6.91 6.21 4.59
CA ASP A 29 8.07 5.94 5.43
C ASP A 29 7.68 5.04 6.59
N THR A 30 8.38 3.91 6.74
CA THR A 30 8.13 2.96 7.83
C THR A 30 8.40 3.56 9.20
N ARG A 31 9.23 4.61 9.30
CA ARG A 31 9.56 5.26 10.57
C ARG A 31 8.41 6.11 11.11
N THR A 32 7.54 6.59 10.24
CA THR A 32 6.39 7.43 10.61
C THR A 32 5.06 6.72 10.44
N LEU A 33 5.10 5.46 10.02
CA LEU A 33 3.91 4.66 9.77
C LEU A 33 3.11 4.48 11.06
N GLN A 34 1.80 4.68 10.95
CA GLN A 34 0.86 4.41 12.04
C GLN A 34 0.03 3.19 11.71
N THR A 35 -0.48 2.53 12.75
CA THR A 35 -1.35 1.36 12.58
C THR A 35 -2.55 1.71 11.71
N GLY A 36 -2.80 0.91 10.69
CA GLY A 36 -3.90 1.12 9.77
C GLY A 36 -3.57 1.96 8.55
N ASP A 37 -2.33 2.47 8.43
CA ASP A 37 -1.91 3.25 7.26
C ASP A 37 -1.76 2.38 6.02
N LEU A 38 -1.97 2.99 4.85
CA LEU A 38 -1.55 2.44 3.57
C LEU A 38 -0.09 2.80 3.36
N PHE A 39 0.79 1.80 3.35
CA PHE A 39 2.20 2.03 3.05
C PHE A 39 2.38 2.10 1.53
N VAL A 40 2.99 3.18 1.04
CA VAL A 40 3.20 3.40 -0.40
C VAL A 40 4.64 3.07 -0.75
N ALA A 41 4.84 2.05 -1.60
CA ALA A 41 6.17 1.57 -1.98
C ALA A 41 6.73 2.39 -3.16
N LEU A 42 7.16 3.61 -2.88
CA LEU A 42 7.76 4.49 -3.89
C LEU A 42 9.20 4.10 -4.18
N LYS A 43 9.63 4.26 -5.42
CA LYS A 43 11.03 4.19 -5.79
C LYS A 43 11.65 5.57 -5.66
N ALA A 44 12.64 5.69 -4.77
CA ALA A 44 13.42 6.90 -4.59
C ALA A 44 14.91 6.51 -4.55
N ALA A 45 15.64 6.86 -3.49
CA ALA A 45 17.01 6.39 -3.30
C ALA A 45 17.07 4.86 -3.12
N ARG A 46 15.99 4.27 -2.58
CA ARG A 46 15.81 2.82 -2.44
C ARG A 46 14.43 2.42 -2.95
N ASP A 47 14.28 1.17 -3.37
CA ASP A 47 13.00 0.65 -3.76
C ASP A 47 12.13 0.45 -2.51
N GLY A 48 11.02 1.17 -2.40
CA GLY A 48 10.09 1.06 -1.28
C GLY A 48 9.53 -0.33 -1.09
N HIS A 49 9.53 -1.18 -2.14
CA HIS A 49 9.09 -2.57 -2.02
C HIS A 49 9.94 -3.36 -1.02
N ASP A 50 11.20 -3.00 -0.83
CA ASP A 50 12.08 -3.65 0.16
C ASP A 50 11.61 -3.46 1.59
N PHE A 51 10.75 -2.48 1.84
CA PHE A 51 10.27 -2.14 3.19
C PHE A 51 8.84 -2.61 3.46
N VAL A 52 8.17 -3.24 2.49
CA VAL A 52 6.76 -3.62 2.63
C VAL A 52 6.55 -4.63 3.75
N ALA A 53 7.41 -5.65 3.85
CA ALA A 53 7.31 -6.63 4.92
C ALA A 53 7.43 -5.97 6.30
N ASN A 54 8.37 -5.02 6.45
CA ASN A 54 8.55 -4.27 7.69
C ASN A 54 7.33 -3.40 7.99
N ALA A 55 6.76 -2.75 6.98
CA ALA A 55 5.57 -1.91 7.14
C ALA A 55 4.38 -2.74 7.62
N LEU A 56 4.15 -3.90 7.02
CA LEU A 56 3.05 -4.78 7.43
C LEU A 56 3.28 -5.29 8.85
N ALA A 57 4.51 -5.64 9.22
CA ALA A 57 4.84 -6.06 10.57
C ALA A 57 4.65 -4.92 11.59
N ALA A 58 4.81 -3.67 11.17
CA ALA A 58 4.61 -2.50 12.02
C ALA A 58 3.13 -2.10 12.17
N GLY A 59 2.22 -2.78 11.46
CA GLY A 59 0.78 -2.54 11.61
C GLY A 59 0.13 -1.81 10.45
N ALA A 60 0.79 -1.70 9.29
CA ALA A 60 0.16 -1.14 8.10
C ALA A 60 -1.11 -1.91 7.77
N GLY A 61 -2.17 -1.20 7.39
CA GLY A 61 -3.42 -1.83 7.00
C GLY A 61 -3.34 -2.49 5.64
N ALA A 62 -2.50 -1.96 4.76
CA ALA A 62 -2.24 -2.50 3.43
C ALA A 62 -0.98 -1.85 2.85
N ALA A 63 -0.51 -2.33 1.70
CA ALA A 63 0.60 -1.73 0.98
C ALA A 63 0.23 -1.50 -0.48
N LEU A 64 0.56 -0.33 -0.99
CA LEU A 64 0.41 0.04 -2.40
C LEU A 64 1.71 -0.32 -3.12
N VAL A 65 1.63 -1.26 -4.05
CA VAL A 65 2.82 -1.86 -4.68
C VAL A 65 2.61 -2.02 -6.18
N SER A 66 3.70 -2.19 -6.94
CA SER A 66 3.64 -2.53 -8.36
C SER A 66 3.84 -4.02 -8.61
N ARG A 67 4.21 -4.77 -7.58
CA ARG A 67 4.39 -6.23 -7.62
C ARG A 67 4.31 -6.77 -6.19
N VAL A 68 4.16 -8.07 -6.03
CA VAL A 68 4.29 -8.70 -4.71
C VAL A 68 5.77 -8.71 -4.34
N PRO A 69 6.18 -7.99 -3.27
CA PRO A 69 7.60 -7.94 -2.91
C PRO A 69 8.13 -9.26 -2.37
N ASP A 70 9.44 -9.48 -2.51
CA ASP A 70 10.10 -10.62 -1.90
C ASP A 70 9.92 -10.57 -0.37
N GLY A 71 9.66 -11.71 0.24
CA GLY A 71 9.43 -11.81 1.67
C GLY A 71 8.03 -11.44 2.12
N VAL A 72 7.15 -11.08 1.20
CA VAL A 72 5.74 -10.78 1.46
C VAL A 72 4.88 -11.89 0.87
N ASP A 73 3.92 -12.38 1.67
CA ASP A 73 2.97 -13.39 1.22
C ASP A 73 2.08 -12.83 0.12
N ASP A 74 1.79 -13.62 -0.91
CA ASP A 74 0.91 -13.21 -2.00
C ASP A 74 -0.56 -13.04 -1.55
N THR A 75 -0.88 -13.47 -0.34
CA THR A 75 -2.19 -13.26 0.29
C THR A 75 -2.20 -12.06 1.25
N ALA A 76 -1.09 -11.35 1.40
CA ALA A 76 -0.99 -10.18 2.26
C ALA A 76 -1.91 -9.04 1.77
N PRO A 77 -2.30 -8.09 2.64
CA PRO A 77 -3.14 -6.97 2.23
C PRO A 77 -2.38 -6.01 1.32
N LEU A 78 -2.62 -6.11 0.02
CA LEU A 78 -1.91 -5.35 -1.00
C LEU A 78 -2.88 -4.69 -1.97
N LEU A 79 -2.46 -3.55 -2.52
CA LEU A 79 -3.07 -2.95 -3.71
C LEU A 79 -1.99 -2.94 -4.80
N ILE A 80 -2.16 -3.78 -5.82
CA ILE A 80 -1.17 -3.95 -6.89
C ILE A 80 -1.59 -3.10 -8.08
N VAL A 81 -0.73 -2.19 -8.49
CA VAL A 81 -0.98 -1.22 -9.56
C VAL A 81 0.19 -1.22 -10.54
N PRO A 82 -0.03 -0.82 -11.81
CA PRO A 82 1.09 -0.73 -12.77
C PRO A 82 2.08 0.39 -12.44
N ASP A 83 1.62 1.47 -11.82
CA ASP A 83 2.46 2.63 -11.47
C ASP A 83 2.03 3.15 -10.10
N VAL A 84 2.89 2.96 -9.11
CA VAL A 84 2.61 3.35 -7.72
C VAL A 84 2.45 4.86 -7.58
N GLN A 85 3.29 5.65 -8.27
CA GLN A 85 3.22 7.11 -8.21
C GLN A 85 1.89 7.61 -8.76
N ALA A 86 1.47 7.11 -9.91
CA ALA A 86 0.19 7.49 -10.52
C ALA A 86 -0.99 7.07 -9.64
N ALA A 87 -0.93 5.88 -9.05
CA ALA A 87 -1.96 5.40 -8.13
C ALA A 87 -2.07 6.27 -6.89
N LEU A 88 -0.94 6.70 -6.32
CA LEU A 88 -0.93 7.61 -5.18
C LEU A 88 -1.61 8.93 -5.53
N GLU A 89 -1.36 9.47 -6.72
CA GLU A 89 -2.02 10.67 -7.20
C GLU A 89 -3.54 10.46 -7.38
N ASP A 90 -3.94 9.31 -7.90
CA ASP A 90 -5.36 8.95 -8.06
C ASP A 90 -6.07 8.90 -6.71
N LEU A 91 -5.42 8.33 -5.68
CA LEU A 91 -5.99 8.26 -4.33
C LEU A 91 -6.05 9.63 -3.66
N GLY A 92 -5.19 10.56 -4.05
CA GLY A 92 -5.15 11.90 -3.48
C GLY A 92 -6.16 12.88 -4.06
N ARG A 93 -6.94 12.47 -5.02
CA ARG A 93 -7.94 13.33 -5.66
C ARG A 93 -9.26 13.38 -4.91
#